data_6597097a6de7135f73893f3a7b329544
#
_entry.id   6597097a6de7135f73893f3a7b329544
#
_cell.length_a   1.000
_cell.length_b   1.000
_cell.length_c   1.000
_cell.angle_alpha   90.00
_cell.angle_beta   90.00
_cell.angle_gamma   90.00
#
_symmetry.space_group_name_H-M   'P 1'
#
loop_
_entity.id
_entity.type
_entity.pdbx_description
1 polymer ?
#
loop_
_entity_poly.entity_id
_entity_poly.type
_entity_poly.pdbx_seq_one_letter_code
_entity_poly.pdbx_strand_id
1 'polypeptide(L)'
;PARAHIELTLDTRGKGVFQVAAKAELRDASQQADAALYLGIYENRLLSRVQAGENRGKTLAHDFVVFEWLGPLEFKGDGRLAQRRSLPLLPKAVPDHSGVVAFVQNRSNAEVLQALMLPACPG
;
A
#
# COMPACT_ATOMS: atom_id res chain seq x y z
N PRO A 1 1.20 -7.84 18.86
CA PRO A 1 0.10 -8.14 17.94
C PRO A 1 -0.37 -6.90 17.22
N ALA A 2 -0.83 -7.08 15.99
CA ALA A 2 -1.35 -5.99 15.19
C ALA A 2 -2.63 -5.43 15.82
N ARG A 3 -2.80 -4.12 15.74
CA ARG A 3 -3.97 -3.45 16.30
C ARG A 3 -4.99 -3.05 15.25
N ALA A 4 -4.74 -3.44 14.02
CA ALA A 4 -5.70 -3.36 12.92
C ALA A 4 -5.44 -4.52 11.98
N HIS A 5 -6.47 -4.91 11.23
CA HIS A 5 -6.37 -5.93 10.20
C HIS A 5 -6.62 -5.27 8.85
N ILE A 6 -5.79 -5.56 7.86
CA ILE A 6 -5.93 -5.02 6.51
C ILE A 6 -5.98 -6.19 5.54
N GLU A 7 -6.96 -6.15 4.63
CA GLU A 7 -7.03 -7.07 3.50
C GLU A 7 -6.99 -6.25 2.21
N LEU A 8 -6.09 -6.64 1.31
CA LEU A 8 -5.96 -6.00 0.01
C LEU A 8 -6.18 -7.02 -1.10
N THR A 9 -6.95 -6.64 -2.11
CA THR A 9 -7.01 -7.36 -3.38
C THR A 9 -6.60 -6.41 -4.48
N LEU A 10 -5.83 -6.93 -5.43
CA LEU A 10 -5.22 -6.12 -6.46
C LEU A 10 -5.53 -6.70 -7.82
N ASP A 11 -6.10 -5.89 -8.71
CA ASP A 11 -6.31 -6.24 -10.11
C ASP A 11 -5.39 -5.38 -10.96
N THR A 12 -4.45 -6.00 -11.62
CA THR A 12 -3.42 -5.34 -12.41
C THR A 12 -3.69 -5.41 -13.92
N ARG A 13 -4.85 -5.88 -14.33
CA ARG A 13 -5.18 -6.06 -15.75
C ARG A 13 -5.40 -4.75 -16.49
N GLY A 14 -5.74 -3.69 -15.77
CA GLY A 14 -5.91 -2.38 -16.37
C GLY A 14 -4.59 -1.80 -16.84
N LYS A 15 -4.63 -1.04 -17.93
CA LYS A 15 -3.43 -0.45 -18.50
C LYS A 15 -3.10 0.85 -17.77
N GLY A 16 -1.94 0.88 -17.10
CA GLY A 16 -1.49 2.06 -16.37
C GLY A 16 -2.27 2.36 -15.10
N VAL A 17 -3.05 1.40 -14.62
CA VAL A 17 -3.86 1.59 -13.42
C VAL A 17 -3.99 0.27 -12.67
N PHE A 18 -3.96 0.35 -11.35
CA PHE A 18 -4.29 -0.78 -10.49
C PHE A 18 -5.67 -0.55 -9.87
N GLN A 19 -6.51 -1.58 -9.91
CA GLN A 19 -7.78 -1.58 -9.18
C GLN A 19 -7.53 -2.23 -7.83
N VAL A 20 -7.80 -1.49 -6.78
CA VAL A 20 -7.51 -1.93 -5.40
C VAL A 20 -8.81 -2.03 -4.62
N ALA A 21 -9.04 -3.17 -4.01
CA ALA A 21 -10.09 -3.32 -3.00
C ALA A 21 -9.39 -3.46 -1.65
N ALA A 22 -9.75 -2.60 -0.71
CA ALA A 22 -9.17 -2.58 0.61
C ALA A 22 -10.25 -2.72 1.65
N LYS A 23 -10.03 -3.64 2.61
CA LYS A 23 -10.85 -3.76 3.79
C LYS A 23 -9.95 -3.61 5.00
N ALA A 24 -10.41 -2.88 5.99
CA ALA A 24 -9.66 -2.71 7.21
C ALA A 24 -10.61 -2.77 8.41
N GLU A 25 -10.10 -3.30 9.50
CA GLU A 25 -10.86 -3.41 10.74
C GLU A 25 -9.94 -3.07 11.90
N LEU A 26 -10.40 -2.18 12.76
CA LEU A 26 -9.69 -1.83 13.98
C LEU A 26 -9.94 -2.92 15.03
N ARG A 27 -8.87 -3.30 15.73
CA ARG A 27 -8.99 -4.21 16.85
C ARG A 27 -9.80 -3.59 17.99
N ASP A 28 -9.64 -2.28 18.18
CA ASP A 28 -10.39 -1.50 19.14
C ASP A 28 -11.20 -0.45 18.37
N ALA A 29 -12.50 -0.71 18.23
CA ALA A 29 -13.39 0.17 17.46
C ALA A 29 -13.49 1.58 18.06
N SER A 30 -13.16 1.74 19.35
CA SER A 30 -13.20 3.06 19.97
C SER A 30 -12.18 4.04 19.37
N GLN A 31 -11.18 3.53 18.63
CA GLN A 31 -10.19 4.38 17.96
C GLN A 31 -10.66 4.91 16.60
N GLN A 32 -11.87 4.58 16.17
CA GLN A 32 -12.33 4.90 14.80
C GLN A 32 -12.28 6.39 14.47
N ALA A 33 -12.51 7.26 15.44
CA ALA A 33 -12.53 8.70 15.19
C ALA A 33 -11.14 9.25 14.80
N ASP A 34 -10.08 8.62 15.29
CA ASP A 34 -8.70 9.07 15.07
C ASP A 34 -7.95 8.24 14.04
N ALA A 35 -8.49 7.09 13.66
CA ALA A 35 -7.80 6.19 12.75
C ALA A 35 -8.16 6.48 11.30
N ALA A 36 -7.19 6.25 10.42
CA ALA A 36 -7.39 6.37 8.98
C ALA A 36 -6.55 5.35 8.24
N LEU A 37 -7.05 4.92 7.08
CA LEU A 37 -6.33 4.07 6.15
C LEU A 37 -5.73 4.94 5.05
N TYR A 38 -4.50 4.63 4.69
CA TYR A 38 -3.80 5.25 3.57
C TYR A 38 -3.37 4.18 2.60
N LEU A 39 -3.54 4.46 1.30
CA LEU A 39 -3.14 3.56 0.22
C LEU A 39 -2.16 4.29 -0.69
N GLY A 40 -1.18 3.56 -1.22
CA GLY A 40 -0.25 4.13 -2.18
C GLY A 40 0.26 3.08 -3.14
N ILE A 41 0.75 3.53 -4.28
CA ILE A 41 1.48 2.68 -5.22
C ILE A 41 2.95 2.84 -4.92
N TYR A 42 3.66 1.73 -4.80
CA TYR A 42 5.12 1.76 -4.69
C TYR A 42 5.75 1.13 -5.92
N GLU A 43 6.99 1.50 -6.15
CA GLU A 43 7.84 0.82 -7.13
C GLU A 43 9.11 0.37 -6.45
N ASN A 44 9.52 -0.86 -6.72
CA ASN A 44 10.82 -1.35 -6.27
C ASN A 44 11.86 -0.95 -7.31
N ARG A 45 12.50 0.17 -7.10
CA ARG A 45 13.48 0.72 -8.04
C ARG A 45 14.79 -0.05 -8.04
N LEU A 46 15.06 -0.79 -6.98
CA LEU A 46 16.23 -1.64 -6.94
C LEU A 46 16.14 -2.74 -7.99
N LEU A 47 14.94 -3.34 -8.17
CA LEU A 47 14.75 -4.32 -9.22
C LEU A 47 15.01 -3.73 -10.60
N SER A 48 14.53 -2.52 -10.85
CA SER A 48 14.75 -1.85 -12.13
C SER A 48 16.24 -1.60 -12.38
N ARG A 49 16.97 -1.15 -11.35
CA ARG A 49 18.41 -0.92 -11.47
C ARG A 49 19.20 -2.21 -11.68
N VAL A 50 18.80 -3.29 -11.01
CA VAL A 50 19.45 -4.59 -11.18
C VAL A 50 19.27 -5.09 -12.61
N GLN A 51 18.07 -4.97 -13.15
CA GLN A 51 17.81 -5.35 -14.53
C GLN A 51 18.59 -4.51 -15.53
N ALA A 52 18.85 -3.26 -15.18
CA ALA A 52 19.71 -2.39 -16.00
C ALA A 52 21.22 -2.64 -15.79
N GLY A 53 21.58 -3.53 -14.87
CA GLY A 53 22.97 -3.88 -14.60
C GLY A 53 23.69 -2.97 -13.61
N GLU A 54 23.01 -1.98 -13.05
CA GLU A 54 23.66 -1.00 -12.18
C GLU A 54 24.12 -1.54 -10.85
N ASN A 55 23.48 -2.59 -10.35
CA ASN A 55 23.77 -3.17 -9.03
C ASN A 55 24.22 -4.61 -9.13
N ARG A 56 24.84 -4.98 -10.26
CA ARG A 56 25.30 -6.34 -10.47
C ARG A 56 26.29 -6.74 -9.38
N GLY A 57 26.07 -7.90 -8.79
CA GLY A 57 26.96 -8.44 -7.77
C GLY A 57 26.75 -7.88 -6.37
N LYS A 58 25.84 -6.95 -6.19
CA LYS A 58 25.54 -6.40 -4.87
C LYS A 58 24.43 -7.19 -4.20
N THR A 59 24.47 -7.21 -2.87
CA THR A 59 23.37 -7.75 -2.08
C THR A 59 22.14 -6.87 -2.30
N LEU A 60 21.01 -7.51 -2.63
CA LEU A 60 19.78 -6.76 -2.87
C LEU A 60 19.16 -6.32 -1.54
N ALA A 61 18.89 -5.05 -1.44
CA ALA A 61 18.10 -4.44 -0.37
C ALA A 61 16.82 -3.87 -0.98
N HIS A 62 15.85 -3.61 -0.15
CA HIS A 62 14.61 -3.00 -0.62
C HIS A 62 14.84 -1.52 -0.90
N ASP A 63 14.37 -1.06 -2.04
CA ASP A 63 14.42 0.35 -2.43
C ASP A 63 13.04 0.70 -2.98
N PHE A 64 12.11 0.89 -2.06
CA PHE A 64 10.73 1.18 -2.40
C PHE A 64 10.49 2.67 -2.41
N VAL A 65 9.86 3.15 -3.47
CA VAL A 65 9.44 4.54 -3.58
C VAL A 65 7.92 4.54 -3.69
N VAL A 66 7.28 5.25 -2.80
CA VAL A 66 5.83 5.47 -2.84
C VAL A 66 5.60 6.83 -3.47
N PHE A 67 4.76 6.87 -4.49
CA PHE A 67 4.62 8.09 -5.28
C PHE A 67 3.56 9.02 -4.74
N GLU A 68 2.44 8.48 -4.34
CA GLU A 68 1.33 9.31 -3.92
C GLU A 68 0.49 8.54 -2.92
N TRP A 69 0.10 9.21 -1.85
CA TRP A 69 -0.76 8.61 -0.83
C TRP A 69 -2.19 9.06 -1.05
N LEU A 70 -3.09 8.09 -1.11
CA LEU A 70 -4.52 8.31 -1.08
C LEU A 70 -5.00 8.18 0.36
N GLY A 71 -5.65 9.19 0.86
CA GLY A 71 -6.19 9.21 2.21
C GLY A 71 -6.09 10.60 2.82
N PRO A 72 -6.54 10.73 4.05
CA PRO A 72 -7.04 9.68 4.96
C PRO A 72 -8.40 9.13 4.53
N LEU A 73 -8.54 7.81 4.61
CA LEU A 73 -9.82 7.13 4.44
C LEU A 73 -10.33 6.76 5.82
N GLU A 74 -11.51 7.26 6.16
CA GLU A 74 -12.02 7.17 7.51
C GLU A 74 -12.75 5.87 7.78
N PHE A 75 -12.65 5.39 9.02
CA PHE A 75 -13.38 4.23 9.48
C PHE A 75 -14.80 4.61 9.86
N LYS A 76 -15.74 3.67 9.72
CA LYS A 76 -17.09 3.81 10.22
C LYS A 76 -17.12 3.62 11.74
N GLY A 77 -18.25 3.95 12.36
CA GLY A 77 -18.38 3.87 13.81
C GLY A 77 -18.17 2.49 14.40
N ASP A 78 -18.34 1.44 13.57
CA ASP A 78 -18.06 0.06 14.00
C ASP A 78 -16.60 -0.33 13.89
N GLY A 79 -15.72 0.61 13.49
CA GLY A 79 -14.29 0.34 13.33
C GLY A 79 -13.92 -0.37 12.06
N ARG A 80 -14.81 -0.40 11.07
CA ARG A 80 -14.59 -1.07 9.80
C ARG A 80 -14.59 -0.09 8.63
N LEU A 81 -13.92 -0.51 7.56
CA LEU A 81 -13.76 0.29 6.36
C LEU A 81 -13.64 -0.66 5.17
N ALA A 82 -14.35 -0.37 4.10
CA ALA A 82 -14.22 -1.06 2.82
C ALA A 82 -14.23 -0.03 1.71
N GLN A 83 -13.19 -0.05 0.87
CA GLN A 83 -13.03 0.91 -0.21
C GLN A 83 -12.51 0.21 -1.46
N ARG A 84 -12.98 0.69 -2.61
CA ARG A 84 -12.42 0.31 -3.91
C ARG A 84 -11.92 1.57 -4.57
N ARG A 85 -10.68 1.51 -5.07
CA ARG A 85 -10.04 2.66 -5.69
C ARG A 85 -9.26 2.25 -6.92
N SER A 86 -9.28 3.11 -7.92
CA SER A 86 -8.39 3.02 -9.07
C SER A 86 -7.18 3.88 -8.77
N LEU A 87 -6.00 3.27 -8.74
CA LEU A 87 -4.75 3.98 -8.45
C LEU A 87 -3.92 4.01 -9.73
N PRO A 88 -3.70 5.21 -10.32
CA PRO A 88 -2.91 5.31 -11.53
C PRO A 88 -1.43 5.10 -11.24
N LEU A 89 -0.76 4.41 -12.16
CA LEU A 89 0.69 4.31 -12.15
C LEU A 89 1.30 5.55 -12.78
N LEU A 90 2.50 5.89 -12.37
CA LEU A 90 3.25 6.93 -13.07
C LEU A 90 3.55 6.46 -14.50
N PRO A 91 3.66 7.39 -15.47
CA PRO A 91 3.80 7.02 -16.89
C PRO A 91 4.98 6.09 -17.20
N LYS A 92 6.05 6.16 -16.43
CA LYS A 92 7.24 5.33 -16.63
C LYS A 92 7.38 4.21 -15.62
N ALA A 93 6.38 3.98 -14.78
CA ALA A 93 6.44 2.91 -13.81
C ALA A 93 6.40 1.56 -14.50
N VAL A 94 7.13 0.60 -13.93
CA VAL A 94 7.13 -0.78 -14.41
C VAL A 94 6.13 -1.57 -13.56
N PRO A 95 4.99 -2.00 -14.13
CA PRO A 95 3.95 -2.67 -13.34
C PRO A 95 4.45 -3.88 -12.57
N ASP A 96 5.32 -4.69 -13.19
CA ASP A 96 5.83 -5.91 -12.53
C ASP A 96 6.74 -5.60 -11.35
N HIS A 97 7.24 -4.37 -11.24
CA HIS A 97 8.07 -3.94 -10.11
C HIS A 97 7.29 -3.08 -9.12
N SER A 98 5.99 -3.00 -9.31
CA SER A 98 5.13 -2.13 -8.53
C SER A 98 4.18 -2.95 -7.65
N GLY A 99 3.56 -2.29 -6.72
CA GLY A 99 2.56 -2.90 -5.87
C GLY A 99 1.80 -1.83 -5.09
N VAL A 100 1.02 -2.29 -4.14
CA VAL A 100 0.21 -1.43 -3.29
C VAL A 100 0.72 -1.54 -1.86
N VAL A 101 0.83 -0.40 -1.21
CA VAL A 101 1.13 -0.34 0.22
C VAL A 101 -0.06 0.31 0.91
N ALA A 102 -0.41 -0.23 2.06
CA ALA A 102 -1.49 0.28 2.87
C ALA A 102 -1.03 0.37 4.32
N PHE A 103 -1.47 1.40 5.03
CA PHE A 103 -1.28 1.42 6.47
C PHE A 103 -2.46 2.10 7.14
N VAL A 104 -2.70 1.70 8.39
CA VAL A 104 -3.69 2.32 9.27
C VAL A 104 -2.91 3.09 10.33
N GLN A 105 -3.24 4.34 10.49
CA GLN A 105 -2.56 5.22 11.45
C GLN A 105 -3.57 5.91 12.35
N ASN A 106 -3.24 5.99 13.63
CA ASN A 106 -3.94 6.87 14.55
C ASN A 106 -3.38 8.27 14.36
N ARG A 107 -4.19 9.21 13.87
CA ARG A 107 -3.73 10.54 13.49
C ARG A 107 -3.45 11.44 14.67
N SER A 108 -4.01 11.13 15.84
CA SER A 108 -3.79 11.95 17.02
C SER A 108 -2.40 11.75 17.64
N ASN A 109 -1.81 10.58 17.48
CA ASN A 109 -0.49 10.26 18.04
C ASN A 109 0.51 9.72 17.00
N ALA A 110 0.11 9.69 15.72
CA ALA A 110 0.92 9.21 14.58
C ALA A 110 1.33 7.72 14.68
N GLU A 111 0.68 6.95 15.53
CA GLU A 111 1.01 5.54 15.68
C GLU A 111 0.47 4.72 14.51
N VAL A 112 1.31 3.89 13.91
CA VAL A 112 0.90 2.97 12.86
C VAL A 112 0.37 1.70 13.51
N LEU A 113 -0.89 1.40 13.24
CA LEU A 113 -1.57 0.25 13.84
C LEU A 113 -1.36 -1.02 13.04
N GLN A 114 -1.16 -0.91 11.74
CA GLN A 114 -0.85 -2.01 10.83
C GLN A 114 -0.36 -1.45 9.51
N ALA A 115 0.50 -2.20 8.84
CA ALA A 115 0.95 -1.88 7.48
C ALA A 115 1.05 -3.17 6.68
N LEU A 116 0.78 -3.07 5.39
CA LEU A 116 0.78 -4.23 4.50
C LEU A 116 1.24 -3.78 3.10
N MET A 117 2.10 -4.59 2.49
CA MET A 117 2.51 -4.40 1.10
C MET A 117 2.06 -5.61 0.28
N LEU A 118 1.51 -5.34 -0.91
CA LEU A 118 1.07 -6.39 -1.82
C LEU A 118 1.69 -6.14 -3.19
N PRO A 119 2.67 -6.96 -3.60
CA PRO A 119 3.29 -6.78 -4.91
C PRO A 119 2.33 -7.19 -6.03
N ALA A 120 2.45 -6.50 -7.16
CA ALA A 120 1.66 -6.84 -8.35
C ALA A 120 2.09 -8.16 -8.95
N CYS A 121 3.37 -8.48 -8.82
CA CYS A 121 3.95 -9.72 -9.34
C CYS A 121 4.67 -10.43 -8.19
N PRO A 122 4.03 -11.40 -7.51
CA PRO A 122 4.67 -12.15 -6.43
C PRO A 122 5.76 -13.06 -7.00
N GLY A 123 6.90 -13.08 -6.34
CA GLY A 123 8.00 -13.94 -6.78
C GLY A 123 9.30 -13.25 -7.08
#